data_42486c409284b104305f1021003e018d
#
_entry.id   42486c409284b104305f1021003e018d
#
_cell.length_a   1.000
_cell.length_b   1.000
_cell.length_c   1.000
_cell.angle_alpha   90.00
_cell.angle_beta   90.00
_cell.angle_gamma   90.00
#
_symmetry.space_group_name_H-M   'P 1'
#
loop_
_entity.id
_entity.type
_entity.pdbx_description
1 polymer ?
#
loop_
_entity_poly.entity_id
_entity_poly.type
_entity_poly.pdbx_seq_one_letter_code
_entity_poly.pdbx_strand_id
1 'polypeptide(L)'
;MKVKNIKIAIKFTEAFLEEAKSTMKKIMAGEKVSRKKGLYFENLDAMRKALTPKRLELLHTVKEKRPQSVYELAMLMNRDLKNVTQDLAYLERLDLVELKKTRDKRSKTPPSVEYDKILLEIAV
;
A
#
# COMPACT_ATOMS: atom_id res chain seq x y z
N MET A 1 10.11 -2.46 19.19
CA MET A 1 9.74 -2.33 17.77
C MET A 1 8.26 -2.08 17.63
N LYS A 2 7.91 -0.96 17.02
CA LYS A 2 6.50 -0.71 16.71
C LYS A 2 6.14 -1.46 15.43
N VAL A 3 5.28 -2.47 15.57
CA VAL A 3 4.70 -3.15 14.41
C VAL A 3 3.71 -2.20 13.77
N LYS A 4 4.01 -1.75 12.55
CA LYS A 4 3.09 -0.92 11.77
C LYS A 4 2.23 -1.84 10.92
N ASN A 5 0.92 -1.69 11.06
CA ASN A 5 -0.04 -2.46 10.28
C ASN A 5 -0.79 -1.53 9.33
N ILE A 6 -1.04 -2.02 8.12
CA ILE A 6 -1.97 -1.36 7.21
C ILE A 6 -3.28 -2.11 7.27
N LYS A 7 -4.36 -1.38 7.46
CA LYS A 7 -5.70 -1.95 7.53
C LYS A 7 -6.41 -1.75 6.20
N ILE A 8 -6.88 -2.85 5.63
CA ILE A 8 -7.74 -2.83 4.44
C ILE A 8 -9.14 -3.19 4.89
N ALA A 9 -10.08 -2.29 4.63
CA ALA A 9 -11.47 -2.49 4.98
C ALA A 9 -12.32 -2.61 3.72
N ILE A 10 -13.25 -3.55 3.75
CA ILE A 10 -14.29 -3.68 2.74
C ILE A 10 -15.57 -3.27 3.42
N LYS A 11 -16.12 -2.11 3.02
CA LYS A 11 -17.30 -1.53 3.66
C LYS A 11 -18.40 -1.26 2.66
N PHE A 12 -19.61 -1.43 3.12
CA PHE A 12 -20.77 -0.95 2.38
C PHE A 12 -20.81 0.59 2.39
N THR A 13 -21.33 1.15 1.32
CA THR A 13 -21.29 2.58 1.02
C THR A 13 -21.78 3.48 2.16
N GLU A 14 -22.82 3.05 2.90
CA GLU A 14 -23.39 3.82 4.00
C GLU A 14 -22.43 3.98 5.18
N ALA A 15 -21.81 2.87 5.59
CA ALA A 15 -20.85 2.88 6.70
C ALA A 15 -19.63 3.73 6.37
N PHE A 16 -19.16 3.66 5.12
CA PHE A 16 -18.04 4.47 4.64
C PHE A 16 -18.38 5.97 4.70
N LEU A 17 -19.60 6.35 4.26
CA LEU A 17 -20.04 7.74 4.29
C LEU A 17 -20.13 8.28 5.71
N GLU A 18 -20.62 7.48 6.65
CA GLU A 18 -20.70 7.89 8.06
C GLU A 18 -19.31 8.10 8.69
N GLU A 19 -18.39 7.21 8.42
CA GLU A 19 -17.00 7.39 8.90
C GLU A 19 -16.36 8.62 8.28
N ALA A 20 -16.57 8.84 6.99
CA ALA A 20 -16.05 10.02 6.31
C ALA A 20 -16.60 11.30 6.92
N LYS A 21 -17.90 11.34 7.22
CA LYS A 21 -18.54 12.47 7.89
C LYS A 21 -17.99 12.71 9.29
N SER A 22 -17.82 11.63 10.06
CA SER A 22 -17.23 11.71 11.39
C SER A 22 -15.81 12.24 11.37
N THR A 23 -14.99 11.76 10.42
CA THR A 23 -13.62 12.21 10.26
C THR A 23 -13.57 13.69 9.85
N MET A 24 -14.42 14.10 8.92
CA MET A 24 -14.50 15.51 8.52
C MET A 24 -14.91 16.41 9.66
N LYS A 25 -15.88 16.01 10.48
CA LYS A 25 -16.29 16.77 11.66
C LYS A 25 -15.13 16.95 12.64
N LYS A 26 -14.34 15.91 12.85
CA LYS A 26 -13.15 15.99 13.73
C LYS A 26 -12.10 16.94 13.17
N ILE A 27 -11.85 16.87 11.87
CA ILE A 27 -10.91 17.77 11.20
C ILE A 27 -11.39 19.23 11.30
N MET A 28 -12.67 19.48 11.08
CA MET A 28 -13.25 20.83 11.17
C MET A 28 -13.26 21.36 12.59
N ALA A 29 -13.31 20.49 13.59
CA ALA A 29 -13.23 20.86 15.01
C ALA A 29 -11.80 21.09 15.48
N GLY A 30 -10.80 20.93 14.62
CA GLY A 30 -9.40 21.12 14.97
C GLY A 30 -8.79 19.97 15.75
N GLU A 31 -9.48 18.85 15.84
CA GLU A 31 -8.95 17.67 16.51
C GLU A 31 -7.88 16.99 15.67
N LYS A 32 -6.83 16.50 16.34
CA LYS A 32 -5.80 15.72 15.68
C LYS A 32 -6.35 14.33 15.38
N VAL A 33 -6.66 14.11 14.11
CA VAL A 33 -7.02 12.77 13.65
C VAL A 33 -5.73 12.01 13.43
N SER A 34 -5.54 10.90 14.17
CA SER A 34 -4.44 10.00 13.88
C SER A 34 -4.66 9.42 12.49
N ARG A 35 -3.71 9.69 11.58
CA ARG A 35 -3.74 9.10 10.25
C ARG A 35 -3.42 7.62 10.37
N LYS A 36 -4.43 6.80 10.63
CA LYS A 36 -4.30 5.37 10.41
C LYS A 36 -4.30 5.18 8.91
N LYS A 37 -3.16 4.77 8.37
CA LYS A 37 -3.06 4.40 6.95
C LYS A 37 -4.04 3.25 6.72
N GLY A 38 -5.10 3.53 5.98
CA GLY A 38 -6.11 2.54 5.68
C GLY A 38 -6.55 2.64 4.23
N LEU A 39 -6.88 1.50 3.66
CA LEU A 39 -7.44 1.40 2.32
C LEU A 39 -8.86 0.88 2.43
N TYR A 40 -9.75 1.46 1.63
CA TYR A 40 -11.14 1.07 1.59
C TYR A 40 -11.51 0.62 0.19
N PHE A 41 -12.06 -0.59 0.09
CA PHE A 41 -12.58 -1.12 -1.16
C PHE A 41 -14.08 -1.29 -1.05
N GLU A 42 -14.78 -1.08 -2.17
CA GLU A 42 -16.22 -1.19 -2.24
C GLU A 42 -16.70 -2.62 -2.03
N ASN A 43 -15.94 -3.58 -2.54
CA ASN A 43 -16.26 -5.00 -2.45
C ASN A 43 -14.99 -5.84 -2.52
N LEU A 44 -15.16 -7.14 -2.28
CA LEU A 44 -14.05 -8.09 -2.26
C LEU A 44 -13.38 -8.24 -3.63
N ASP A 45 -14.16 -8.18 -4.71
CA ASP A 45 -13.61 -8.28 -6.07
C ASP A 45 -12.66 -7.12 -6.38
N ALA A 46 -13.02 -5.90 -5.97
CA ALA A 46 -12.15 -4.74 -6.15
C ALA A 46 -10.82 -4.93 -5.42
N MET A 47 -10.88 -5.45 -4.18
CA MET A 47 -9.68 -5.74 -3.41
C MET A 47 -8.84 -6.83 -4.08
N ARG A 48 -9.44 -7.89 -4.58
CA ARG A 48 -8.74 -8.98 -5.25
C ARG A 48 -8.04 -8.54 -6.54
N LYS A 49 -8.67 -7.62 -7.28
CA LYS A 49 -8.05 -7.06 -8.49
C LYS A 49 -6.87 -6.16 -8.16
N ALA A 50 -6.91 -5.49 -7.02
CA ALA A 50 -5.82 -4.63 -6.56
C ALA A 50 -4.66 -5.44 -5.99
N LEU A 51 -4.96 -6.39 -5.11
CA LEU A 51 -3.96 -7.20 -4.41
C LEU A 51 -3.93 -8.63 -4.98
N THR A 52 -3.30 -8.76 -6.13
CA THR A 52 -3.10 -10.06 -6.75
C THR A 52 -2.00 -10.83 -6.01
N PRO A 53 -1.95 -12.17 -6.15
CA PRO A 53 -0.86 -12.95 -5.56
C PRO A 53 0.52 -12.43 -5.95
N LYS A 54 0.71 -12.01 -7.19
CA LYS A 54 2.00 -11.46 -7.65
C LYS A 54 2.35 -10.14 -6.98
N ARG A 55 1.37 -9.27 -6.74
CA ARG A 55 1.60 -8.01 -6.04
C ARG A 55 1.88 -8.23 -4.55
N LEU A 56 1.22 -9.19 -3.93
CA LEU A 56 1.52 -9.56 -2.55
C LEU A 56 2.93 -10.13 -2.42
N GLU A 57 3.33 -10.99 -3.36
CA GLU A 57 4.69 -11.52 -3.41
C GLU A 57 5.71 -10.41 -3.60
N LEU A 58 5.38 -9.42 -4.44
CA LEU A 58 6.24 -8.25 -4.66
C LEU A 58 6.45 -7.48 -3.35
N LEU A 59 5.37 -7.19 -2.62
CA LEU A 59 5.47 -6.50 -1.33
C LEU A 59 6.31 -7.29 -0.34
N HIS A 60 6.13 -8.61 -0.29
CA HIS A 60 6.90 -9.48 0.57
C HIS A 60 8.40 -9.44 0.22
N THR A 61 8.72 -9.52 -1.07
CA THR A 61 10.11 -9.48 -1.54
C THR A 61 10.77 -8.14 -1.21
N VAL A 62 10.05 -7.04 -1.39
CA VAL A 62 10.56 -5.71 -1.01
C VAL A 62 10.87 -5.66 0.50
N LYS A 63 9.96 -6.18 1.31
CA LYS A 63 10.12 -6.18 2.77
C LYS A 63 11.31 -7.03 3.21
N GLU A 64 11.44 -8.23 2.67
CA GLU A 64 12.45 -9.21 3.09
C GLU A 64 13.83 -8.91 2.50
N LYS A 65 13.90 -8.61 1.22
CA LYS A 65 15.17 -8.49 0.49
C LYS A 65 15.71 -7.08 0.40
N ARG A 66 14.88 -6.08 0.63
CA ARG A 66 15.25 -4.66 0.58
C ARG A 66 16.07 -4.30 -0.67
N PRO A 67 15.50 -4.51 -1.87
CA PRO A 67 16.21 -4.23 -3.11
C PRO A 67 16.58 -2.75 -3.22
N GLN A 68 17.73 -2.46 -3.80
CA GLN A 68 18.24 -1.10 -3.95
C GLN A 68 17.69 -0.40 -5.19
N SER A 69 17.04 -1.15 -6.07
CA SER A 69 16.48 -0.60 -7.30
C SER A 69 15.32 -1.46 -7.77
N VAL A 70 14.51 -0.90 -8.67
CA VAL A 70 13.42 -1.66 -9.32
C VAL A 70 13.99 -2.78 -10.18
N TYR A 71 15.14 -2.54 -10.82
CA TYR A 71 15.82 -3.54 -11.62
C TYR A 71 16.22 -4.76 -10.76
N GLU A 72 16.83 -4.50 -9.60
CA GLU A 72 17.21 -5.57 -8.67
C GLU A 72 15.98 -6.36 -8.20
N LEU A 73 14.87 -5.66 -7.91
CA LEU A 73 13.63 -6.32 -7.52
C LEU A 73 13.12 -7.24 -8.62
N ALA A 74 13.14 -6.79 -9.87
CA ALA A 74 12.71 -7.60 -11.00
C ALA A 74 13.57 -8.86 -11.14
N MET A 75 14.88 -8.72 -10.93
CA MET A 75 15.79 -9.88 -10.93
C MET A 75 15.49 -10.86 -9.81
N LEU A 76 15.29 -10.34 -8.59
CA LEU A 76 14.97 -11.18 -7.43
C LEU A 76 13.67 -11.95 -7.62
N MET A 77 12.70 -11.36 -8.28
CA MET A 77 11.41 -11.99 -8.54
C MET A 77 11.40 -12.84 -9.82
N ASN A 78 12.46 -12.78 -10.60
CA ASN A 78 12.54 -13.42 -11.91
C ASN A 78 11.37 -13.03 -12.81
N ARG A 79 11.11 -11.71 -12.85
CA ARG A 79 10.00 -11.13 -13.62
C ARG A 79 10.50 -10.03 -14.55
N ASP A 80 9.72 -9.78 -15.59
CA ASP A 80 9.99 -8.69 -16.53
C ASP A 80 9.96 -7.33 -15.82
N LEU A 81 10.97 -6.50 -16.11
CA LEU A 81 11.10 -5.17 -15.51
C LEU A 81 9.86 -4.31 -15.74
N LYS A 82 9.28 -4.36 -16.92
CA LYS A 82 8.08 -3.59 -17.26
C LYS A 82 6.91 -3.96 -16.36
N ASN A 83 6.69 -5.26 -16.15
CA ASN A 83 5.59 -5.74 -15.31
C ASN A 83 5.78 -5.37 -13.85
N VAL A 84 7.00 -5.49 -13.34
CA VAL A 84 7.32 -5.09 -11.97
C VAL A 84 7.15 -3.59 -11.79
N THR A 85 7.59 -2.79 -12.76
CA THR A 85 7.43 -1.33 -12.70
C THR A 85 5.96 -0.92 -12.68
N GLN A 86 5.13 -1.58 -13.48
CA GLN A 86 3.68 -1.31 -13.48
C GLN A 86 3.03 -1.67 -12.16
N ASP A 87 3.36 -2.82 -11.60
CA ASP A 87 2.84 -3.25 -10.30
C ASP A 87 3.28 -2.30 -9.18
N LEU A 88 4.54 -1.87 -9.19
CA LEU A 88 5.04 -0.91 -8.21
C LEU A 88 4.32 0.44 -8.29
N ALA A 89 4.10 0.95 -9.51
CA ALA A 89 3.39 2.21 -9.70
C ALA A 89 1.95 2.10 -9.18
N TYR A 90 1.32 0.97 -9.40
CA TYR A 90 -0.03 0.72 -8.89
C TYR A 90 -0.06 0.69 -7.36
N LEU A 91 0.87 -0.05 -6.75
CA LEU A 91 0.96 -0.18 -5.30
C LEU A 91 1.36 1.14 -4.64
N GLU A 92 2.19 1.95 -5.28
CA GLU A 92 2.55 3.27 -4.78
C GLU A 92 1.32 4.19 -4.71
N ARG A 93 0.46 4.13 -5.71
CA ARG A 93 -0.78 4.91 -5.70
C ARG A 93 -1.72 4.52 -4.55
N LEU A 94 -1.63 3.27 -4.08
CA LEU A 94 -2.38 2.78 -2.94
C LEU A 94 -1.66 3.01 -1.61
N ASP A 95 -0.51 3.68 -1.62
CA ASP A 95 0.34 3.88 -0.43
C ASP A 95 0.82 2.57 0.22
N LEU A 96 0.92 1.49 -0.55
CA LEU A 96 1.40 0.20 -0.07
C LEU A 96 2.89 0.01 -0.24
N VAL A 97 3.53 0.82 -1.07
CA VAL A 97 4.97 0.82 -1.26
C VAL A 97 5.43 2.26 -1.44
N GLU A 98 6.61 2.58 -0.94
CA GLU A 98 7.23 3.87 -1.17
C GLU A 98 8.41 3.70 -2.13
N LEU A 99 8.53 4.63 -3.07
CA LEU A 99 9.65 4.70 -3.98
C LEU A 99 10.49 5.92 -3.60
N LYS A 100 11.65 5.68 -3.00
CA LYS A 100 12.53 6.78 -2.58
C LYS A 100 13.31 7.31 -3.76
N LYS A 101 13.03 8.56 -4.16
CA LYS A 101 13.82 9.24 -5.18
C LYS A 101 15.13 9.70 -4.59
N THR A 102 16.24 9.16 -5.08
CA THR A 102 17.55 9.64 -4.70
C THR A 102 17.93 10.82 -5.62
N ARG A 103 18.69 11.78 -5.07
CA ARG A 103 19.15 12.96 -5.82
C ARG A 103 20.21 12.63 -6.88
N ASP A 104 20.64 11.38 -6.94
CA ASP A 104 21.66 10.95 -7.87
C ASP A 104 21.05 10.73 -9.25
N LYS A 105 21.66 11.30 -10.30
CA LYS A 105 21.22 11.16 -11.69
C LYS A 105 21.22 9.72 -12.21
N ARG A 106 21.83 8.80 -11.50
CA ARG A 106 21.80 7.36 -11.80
C ARG A 106 20.63 6.66 -11.14
N SER A 107 19.67 7.41 -10.76
CA SER A 107 18.35 7.13 -10.19
C SER A 107 18.07 5.65 -9.87
N LYS A 108 18.69 5.17 -8.83
CA LYS A 108 18.17 4.01 -8.14
C LYS A 108 16.98 4.52 -7.33
N THR A 109 15.81 3.99 -7.64
CA THR A 109 14.61 4.30 -6.88
C THR A 109 14.31 3.09 -6.01
N PRO A 110 14.92 2.98 -4.81
CA PRO A 110 14.70 1.80 -3.99
C PRO A 110 13.28 1.77 -3.48
N PRO A 111 12.54 0.67 -3.73
CA PRO A 111 11.23 0.50 -3.13
C PRO A 111 11.36 0.13 -1.66
N SER A 112 10.42 0.57 -0.84
CA SER A 112 10.40 0.22 0.58
C SER A 112 9.00 -0.07 1.08
N VAL A 113 8.93 -1.04 1.99
CA VAL A 113 7.71 -1.43 2.70
C VAL A 113 8.03 -1.35 4.19
N GLU A 114 7.40 -0.41 4.90
CA GLU A 114 7.71 -0.16 6.30
C GLU A 114 6.79 -0.86 7.29
N TYR A 115 5.64 -1.35 6.82
CA TYR A 115 4.69 -2.07 7.68
C TYR A 115 4.99 -3.57 7.68
N ASP A 116 4.53 -4.25 8.71
CA ASP A 116 4.78 -5.69 8.86
C ASP A 116 3.61 -6.55 8.42
N LYS A 117 2.38 -6.03 8.50
CA LYS A 117 1.19 -6.80 8.21
C LYS A 117 0.14 -5.98 7.49
N ILE A 118 -0.61 -6.64 6.63
CA ILE A 118 -1.84 -6.11 6.06
C ILE A 118 -2.99 -6.84 6.74
N LEU A 119 -3.87 -6.06 7.39
CA LEU A 119 -5.03 -6.61 8.08
C LEU A 119 -6.28 -6.36 7.24
N LEU A 120 -7.01 -7.42 6.95
CA LEU A 120 -8.23 -7.34 6.17
C LEU A 120 -9.45 -7.36 7.11
N GLU A 121 -10.29 -6.34 7.00
CA GLU A 121 -11.52 -6.23 7.77
C GLU A 121 -12.70 -6.22 6.81
N ILE A 122 -13.59 -7.19 6.97
CA ILE A 122 -14.78 -7.33 6.13
C ILE A 122 -16.01 -7.12 7.00
N ALA A 123 -16.81 -6.12 6.66
CA ALA A 123 -18.08 -5.90 7.33
C ALA A 123 -19.11 -6.93 6.85
N VAL A 124 -19.85 -7.49 7.76
CA VAL A 124 -20.89 -8.49 7.47
C VAL A 124 -22.27 -7.89 7.69
#